data_d1f43f94ce99fb616c52d8dafa7af77f
#
_entry.id   d1f43f94ce99fb616c52d8dafa7af77f
#
_cell.length_a   1.000
_cell.length_b   1.000
_cell.length_c   1.000
_cell.angle_alpha   90.00
_cell.angle_beta   90.00
_cell.angle_gamma   90.00
#
_symmetry.space_group_name_H-M   'P 1'
#
loop_
_entity.id
_entity.type
_entity.pdbx_description
1 polymer ?
#
loop_
_entity_poly.entity_id
_entity_poly.type
_entity_poly.pdbx_seq_one_letter_code
_entity_poly.pdbx_strand_id
1 'polypeptide(L)'
;MKSSNIPEVKLGIIAVSRDCFPIALSEKRRAAISAACAAKGTDLYECKTTVENEHDMQKAVAEVTAAGCNALTVFLGNFGPETPETLIAKHFDGPCMFVAAAEGDGDMINGRGDAYCGMLNCSYNLGMRHLKGYIPEYPVGTAEEIADKIAEFVPIARTILGVRDLKIITFGPRPQDFFACNAPIKGLYELGVEIEENSELDLLVSYKEHAGDPRIADVCADMAAEMGEGHYYPDLLTRMAQFELTLLDWAENHKGSKKYVAFADKCWPAFPSQFGFEPCYVNSRLASRGIPVACEVDIYGALSEYIGMCASGDTVTLLDINNSVPKYIYDEDITGKFNYKLTDTFMGFHCGNTPSCKMCSDRAVKYQLIQHRLLESAGSDPDFTRGTLEGDIAPSDITFYRLQCDSEGQLRAYIAQGEILPVATRSFGGIAIFAIPEMGRFYRHVLIQKRYPHHGAVAFGHYGKTLFEVFKFLGIADIAYNQPKSLPYPTENPFA
;
A
#
# COMPACT_ATOMS: atom_id res chain seq x y z
N MET A 1 -11.60 10.01 8.42
CA MET A 1 -10.46 10.52 9.22
C MET A 1 -9.17 10.16 8.51
N LYS A 2 -8.21 11.10 8.33
CA LYS A 2 -6.87 10.69 7.84
C LYS A 2 -6.27 9.75 8.88
N SER A 3 -5.81 8.58 8.45
CA SER A 3 -5.16 7.62 9.35
C SER A 3 -3.87 8.22 9.91
N SER A 4 -3.69 8.16 11.23
CA SER A 4 -2.44 8.55 11.89
C SER A 4 -1.30 7.54 11.63
N ASN A 5 -1.64 6.38 11.03
CA ASN A 5 -0.70 5.28 10.77
C ASN A 5 -0.07 5.34 9.35
N ILE A 6 -0.17 6.48 8.66
CA ILE A 6 0.55 6.74 7.40
C ILE A 6 1.34 8.04 7.50
N PRO A 7 2.48 8.17 6.79
CA PRO A 7 3.27 9.37 6.80
C PRO A 7 2.53 10.59 6.27
N GLU A 8 2.70 11.71 6.92
CA GLU A 8 2.47 13.01 6.31
C GLU A 8 3.73 13.40 5.52
N VAL A 9 3.56 13.78 4.25
CA VAL A 9 4.67 14.20 3.39
C VAL A 9 4.79 15.71 3.41
N LYS A 10 5.95 16.20 3.82
CA LYS A 10 6.34 17.60 3.73
C LYS A 10 7.44 17.74 2.68
N LEU A 11 7.03 18.21 1.52
CA LEU A 11 7.91 18.36 0.36
C LEU A 11 8.76 19.63 0.42
N GLY A 12 10.04 19.50 0.02
CA GLY A 12 10.89 20.63 -0.31
C GLY A 12 11.34 20.60 -1.77
N ILE A 13 11.67 21.76 -2.33
CA ILE A 13 12.35 21.89 -3.62
C ILE A 13 13.69 22.58 -3.45
N ILE A 14 14.76 21.96 -3.94
CA ILE A 14 16.10 22.52 -4.02
C ILE A 14 16.46 22.72 -5.50
N ALA A 15 16.75 23.95 -5.91
CA ALA A 15 17.26 24.20 -7.24
C ALA A 15 18.78 24.10 -7.28
N VAL A 16 19.31 23.60 -8.39
CA VAL A 16 20.75 23.53 -8.64
C VAL A 16 21.14 24.38 -9.85
N SER A 17 22.36 24.87 -9.87
CA SER A 17 22.90 25.69 -10.95
C SER A 17 24.38 25.41 -11.15
N ARG A 18 24.83 25.24 -12.37
CA ARG A 18 26.26 25.15 -12.67
C ARG A 18 26.87 26.53 -12.76
N ASP A 19 28.05 26.72 -12.21
CA ASP A 19 28.77 28.00 -12.09
C ASP A 19 28.96 28.79 -13.39
N CYS A 20 28.99 28.11 -14.55
CA CYS A 20 29.08 28.72 -15.86
C CYS A 20 27.71 29.09 -16.49
N PHE A 21 26.60 28.81 -15.79
CA PHE A 21 25.25 29.19 -16.22
C PHE A 21 24.68 30.29 -15.30
N PRO A 22 23.72 31.11 -15.80
CA PRO A 22 23.10 32.13 -14.95
C PRO A 22 22.30 31.48 -13.77
N ILE A 23 22.75 31.72 -12.54
CA ILE A 23 22.06 31.24 -11.34
C ILE A 23 20.62 31.78 -11.28
N ALA A 24 20.41 33.05 -11.66
CA ALA A 24 19.10 33.69 -11.69
C ALA A 24 18.08 32.97 -12.58
N LEU A 25 18.53 32.26 -13.63
CA LEU A 25 17.65 31.45 -14.47
C LEU A 25 17.07 30.27 -13.68
N SER A 26 17.91 29.55 -12.91
CA SER A 26 17.49 28.42 -12.06
C SER A 26 16.54 28.90 -10.95
N GLU A 27 16.83 30.03 -10.32
CA GLU A 27 15.99 30.60 -9.26
C GLU A 27 14.61 31.04 -9.79
N LYS A 28 14.56 31.70 -10.94
CA LYS A 28 13.31 32.09 -11.59
C LYS A 28 12.44 30.87 -11.92
N ARG A 29 13.06 29.84 -12.48
CA ARG A 29 12.37 28.59 -12.86
C ARG A 29 11.85 27.85 -11.61
N ARG A 30 12.62 27.79 -10.52
CA ARG A 30 12.17 27.23 -9.23
C ARG A 30 10.95 27.99 -8.68
N ALA A 31 11.01 29.31 -8.64
CA ALA A 31 9.90 30.14 -8.16
C ALA A 31 8.62 29.91 -8.97
N ALA A 32 8.74 29.73 -10.31
CA ALA A 32 7.60 29.41 -11.16
C ALA A 32 6.98 28.04 -10.79
N ILE A 33 7.80 27.02 -10.49
CA ILE A 33 7.31 25.71 -10.03
C ILE A 33 6.59 25.85 -8.69
N SER A 34 7.15 26.59 -7.73
CA SER A 34 6.52 26.84 -6.43
C SER A 34 5.16 27.51 -6.60
N ALA A 35 5.05 28.49 -7.49
CA ALA A 35 3.77 29.14 -7.81
C ALA A 35 2.76 28.18 -8.47
N ALA A 36 3.21 27.32 -9.40
CA ALA A 36 2.37 26.31 -10.04
C ALA A 36 1.87 25.26 -9.05
N CYS A 37 2.73 24.80 -8.11
CA CYS A 37 2.33 23.90 -7.03
C CYS A 37 1.27 24.53 -6.12
N ALA A 38 1.48 25.78 -5.71
CA ALA A 38 0.52 26.50 -4.88
C ALA A 38 -0.84 26.67 -5.58
N ALA A 39 -0.84 26.97 -6.89
CA ALA A 39 -2.07 27.05 -7.68
C ALA A 39 -2.83 25.73 -7.79
N LYS A 40 -2.14 24.60 -7.67
CA LYS A 40 -2.70 23.23 -7.67
C LYS A 40 -2.99 22.69 -6.24
N GLY A 41 -2.76 23.49 -5.19
CA GLY A 41 -3.00 23.09 -3.80
C GLY A 41 -1.94 22.12 -3.25
N THR A 42 -0.77 22.01 -3.89
CA THR A 42 0.35 21.23 -3.38
C THR A 42 1.23 22.12 -2.51
N ASP A 43 1.34 21.78 -1.21
CA ASP A 43 2.24 22.48 -0.29
C ASP A 43 3.69 22.10 -0.57
N LEU A 44 4.55 23.11 -0.81
CA LEU A 44 5.93 22.92 -1.19
C LEU A 44 6.83 23.97 -0.50
N TYR A 45 7.77 23.49 0.31
CA TYR A 45 8.80 24.36 0.88
C TYR A 45 9.84 24.73 -0.19
N GLU A 46 9.95 26.00 -0.53
CA GLU A 46 10.96 26.50 -1.45
C GLU A 46 12.27 26.81 -0.71
N CYS A 47 13.31 25.98 -0.94
CA CYS A 47 14.65 26.22 -0.42
C CYS A 47 15.24 27.49 -1.02
N LYS A 48 15.76 28.37 -0.19
CA LYS A 48 16.34 29.66 -0.64
C LYS A 48 17.73 29.46 -1.22
N THR A 49 18.46 28.49 -0.73
CA THR A 49 19.80 28.16 -1.20
C THR A 49 19.73 27.49 -2.57
N THR A 50 20.31 28.10 -3.60
CA THR A 50 20.56 27.43 -4.89
C THR A 50 21.94 26.77 -4.83
N VAL A 51 22.02 25.51 -5.26
CA VAL A 51 23.22 24.68 -5.09
C VAL A 51 24.13 24.79 -6.31
N GLU A 52 25.32 25.36 -6.16
CA GLU A 52 26.38 25.40 -7.19
C GLU A 52 27.59 24.54 -6.79
N ASN A 53 27.78 24.27 -5.50
CA ASN A 53 28.91 23.53 -4.94
C ASN A 53 28.51 22.75 -3.71
N GLU A 54 29.46 21.97 -3.14
CA GLU A 54 29.20 21.12 -1.99
C GLU A 54 28.87 21.88 -0.69
N HIS A 55 29.39 23.13 -0.52
CA HIS A 55 29.04 23.96 0.62
C HIS A 55 27.59 24.45 0.54
N ASP A 56 27.13 24.81 -0.65
CA ASP A 56 25.73 25.17 -0.85
C ASP A 56 24.82 23.97 -0.67
N MET A 57 25.24 22.78 -1.12
CA MET A 57 24.51 21.52 -0.87
C MET A 57 24.31 21.29 0.62
N GLN A 58 25.36 21.44 1.45
CA GLN A 58 25.25 21.28 2.90
C GLN A 58 24.26 22.29 3.51
N LYS A 59 24.32 23.57 3.07
CA LYS A 59 23.38 24.60 3.53
C LYS A 59 21.95 24.28 3.13
N ALA A 60 21.73 23.90 1.87
CA ALA A 60 20.39 23.57 1.34
C ALA A 60 19.78 22.37 2.10
N VAL A 61 20.55 21.30 2.31
CA VAL A 61 20.09 20.14 3.09
C VAL A 61 19.76 20.54 4.54
N ALA A 62 20.59 21.35 5.18
CA ALA A 62 20.33 21.85 6.53
C ALA A 62 19.05 22.71 6.58
N GLU A 63 18.86 23.58 5.58
CA GLU A 63 17.68 24.46 5.46
C GLU A 63 16.38 23.65 5.33
N VAL A 64 16.31 22.70 4.41
CA VAL A 64 15.09 21.89 4.21
C VAL A 64 14.84 20.94 5.41
N THR A 65 15.89 20.44 6.05
CA THR A 65 15.77 19.64 7.28
C THR A 65 15.22 20.48 8.43
N ALA A 66 15.72 21.69 8.63
CA ALA A 66 15.22 22.61 9.65
C ALA A 66 13.76 23.02 9.39
N ALA A 67 13.35 23.11 8.11
CA ALA A 67 11.96 23.32 7.74
C ALA A 67 11.07 22.09 7.98
N GLY A 68 11.63 20.94 8.34
CA GLY A 68 10.92 19.68 8.60
C GLY A 68 10.51 18.94 7.34
N CYS A 69 11.14 19.21 6.18
CA CYS A 69 10.90 18.43 4.98
C CYS A 69 11.38 17.00 5.18
N ASN A 70 10.59 16.03 4.67
CA ASN A 70 10.91 14.61 4.69
C ASN A 70 10.92 13.95 3.30
N ALA A 71 10.66 14.73 2.26
CA ALA A 71 10.82 14.37 0.86
C ALA A 71 11.30 15.59 0.06
N LEU A 72 12.08 15.39 -1.00
CA LEU A 72 12.65 16.48 -1.79
C LEU A 72 12.41 16.31 -3.27
N THR A 73 12.25 17.45 -3.95
CA THR A 73 12.47 17.61 -5.40
C THR A 73 13.81 18.31 -5.60
N VAL A 74 14.76 17.65 -6.26
CA VAL A 74 16.00 18.24 -6.74
C VAL A 74 15.75 18.70 -8.18
N PHE A 75 15.80 20.01 -8.39
CA PHE A 75 15.42 20.64 -9.63
C PHE A 75 16.62 21.21 -10.38
N LEU A 76 16.93 20.65 -11.54
CA LEU A 76 17.93 21.17 -12.45
C LEU A 76 17.31 22.33 -13.24
N GLY A 77 17.48 23.55 -12.73
CA GLY A 77 17.01 24.76 -13.39
C GLY A 77 17.87 25.17 -14.60
N ASN A 78 19.12 24.66 -14.63
CA ASN A 78 20.03 24.63 -15.75
C ASN A 78 20.84 23.33 -15.71
N PHE A 79 22.01 23.24 -16.35
CA PHE A 79 22.82 22.03 -16.48
C PHE A 79 23.09 21.30 -15.15
N GLY A 80 23.26 22.06 -14.06
CA GLY A 80 23.53 21.51 -12.73
C GLY A 80 24.98 21.06 -12.49
N PRO A 81 25.42 21.06 -11.22
CA PRO A 81 26.73 20.61 -10.79
C PRO A 81 26.66 19.15 -10.32
N GLU A 82 27.15 18.20 -11.10
CA GLU A 82 26.97 16.75 -10.99
C GLU A 82 27.24 16.17 -9.58
N THR A 83 28.29 16.63 -8.89
CA THR A 83 28.63 16.12 -7.56
C THR A 83 27.67 16.63 -6.48
N PRO A 84 27.51 17.94 -6.25
CA PRO A 84 26.67 18.42 -5.16
C PRO A 84 25.19 18.08 -5.35
N GLU A 85 24.64 18.09 -6.57
CA GLU A 85 23.24 17.74 -6.81
C GLU A 85 22.93 16.27 -6.43
N THR A 86 23.82 15.33 -6.74
CA THR A 86 23.63 13.92 -6.40
C THR A 86 23.89 13.66 -4.93
N LEU A 87 24.81 14.39 -4.29
CA LEU A 87 25.08 14.30 -2.87
C LEU A 87 23.89 14.77 -2.00
N ILE A 88 22.95 15.57 -2.53
CA ILE A 88 21.70 15.85 -1.83
C ILE A 88 21.01 14.55 -1.43
N ALA A 89 20.87 13.59 -2.36
CA ALA A 89 20.25 12.29 -2.07
C ALA A 89 21.03 11.42 -1.07
N LYS A 90 22.33 11.68 -0.90
CA LYS A 90 23.16 10.98 0.12
C LYS A 90 22.99 11.55 1.52
N HIS A 91 22.82 12.86 1.64
CA HIS A 91 22.85 13.56 2.93
C HIS A 91 21.46 13.93 3.45
N PHE A 92 20.44 13.88 2.61
CA PHE A 92 19.06 14.07 3.04
C PHE A 92 18.43 12.75 3.47
N ASP A 93 17.80 12.72 4.63
CA ASP A 93 17.13 11.54 5.16
C ASP A 93 15.69 11.41 4.68
N GLY A 94 15.53 11.18 3.38
CA GLY A 94 14.21 11.00 2.74
C GLY A 94 14.30 10.72 1.24
N PRO A 95 13.21 10.33 0.60
CA PRO A 95 13.18 10.14 -0.84
C PRO A 95 13.38 11.46 -1.59
N CYS A 96 14.21 11.40 -2.64
CA CYS A 96 14.48 12.51 -3.53
C CYS A 96 13.98 12.21 -4.93
N MET A 97 13.21 13.13 -5.52
CA MET A 97 12.86 13.15 -6.94
C MET A 97 13.79 14.08 -7.69
N PHE A 98 14.25 13.70 -8.88
CA PHE A 98 15.09 14.51 -9.76
C PHE A 98 14.33 14.87 -11.02
N VAL A 99 14.27 16.17 -11.31
CA VAL A 99 13.58 16.74 -12.48
C VAL A 99 14.36 17.92 -13.05
N ALA A 100 14.15 18.24 -14.33
CA ALA A 100 14.87 19.27 -15.04
C ALA A 100 13.94 20.23 -15.79
N ALA A 101 14.38 21.46 -15.98
CA ALA A 101 13.65 22.47 -16.72
C ALA A 101 13.61 22.19 -18.23
N ALA A 102 12.44 22.35 -18.84
CA ALA A 102 12.35 22.55 -20.29
C ALA A 102 12.84 23.96 -20.65
N GLU A 103 13.41 24.14 -21.84
CA GLU A 103 13.72 25.44 -22.36
C GLU A 103 12.42 26.16 -22.79
N GLY A 104 12.37 27.49 -22.53
CA GLY A 104 11.24 28.29 -22.92
C GLY A 104 11.35 28.81 -24.36
N ASP A 105 10.25 29.33 -24.90
CA ASP A 105 10.21 29.96 -26.20
C ASP A 105 11.14 31.18 -26.24
N GLY A 106 12.06 31.19 -27.21
CA GLY A 106 13.03 32.26 -27.39
C GLY A 106 14.28 32.20 -26.49
N ASP A 107 14.37 31.25 -25.58
CA ASP A 107 15.48 31.17 -24.61
C ASP A 107 16.77 30.56 -25.19
N MET A 108 16.73 29.96 -26.38
CA MET A 108 17.86 29.20 -26.93
C MET A 108 19.14 29.99 -27.18
N ILE A 109 19.08 31.33 -27.17
CA ILE A 109 20.25 32.18 -27.33
C ILE A 109 20.66 32.85 -26.01
N ASN A 110 19.69 33.46 -25.31
CA ASN A 110 19.96 34.31 -24.15
C ASN A 110 19.56 33.71 -22.80
N GLY A 111 18.89 32.59 -22.78
CA GLY A 111 18.37 31.98 -21.57
C GLY A 111 18.52 30.45 -21.54
N ARG A 112 19.35 29.89 -22.41
CA ARG A 112 19.59 28.44 -22.51
C ARG A 112 20.24 27.93 -21.24
N GLY A 113 19.64 26.89 -20.65
CA GLY A 113 20.10 26.29 -19.39
C GLY A 113 20.72 24.89 -19.56
N ASP A 114 20.45 24.20 -20.66
CA ASP A 114 20.95 22.88 -20.97
C ASP A 114 20.59 21.81 -19.90
N ALA A 115 19.48 22.00 -19.20
CA ALA A 115 19.05 21.10 -18.11
C ALA A 115 18.72 19.69 -18.60
N TYR A 116 18.31 19.54 -19.87
CA TYR A 116 18.04 18.25 -20.49
C TYR A 116 19.30 17.34 -20.50
N CYS A 117 20.44 17.84 -20.93
CA CYS A 117 21.68 17.05 -20.88
C CYS A 117 22.23 16.96 -19.46
N GLY A 118 22.02 17.98 -18.62
CA GLY A 118 22.33 17.92 -17.19
C GLY A 118 21.65 16.75 -16.49
N MET A 119 20.38 16.46 -16.81
CA MET A 119 19.64 15.35 -16.24
C MET A 119 20.24 13.98 -16.58
N LEU A 120 20.81 13.83 -17.78
CA LEU A 120 21.54 12.60 -18.15
C LEU A 120 22.77 12.42 -17.26
N ASN A 121 23.55 13.48 -17.05
CA ASN A 121 24.72 13.45 -16.19
C ASN A 121 24.36 13.22 -14.70
N CYS A 122 23.30 13.84 -14.23
CA CYS A 122 22.75 13.61 -12.90
C CYS A 122 22.42 12.12 -12.69
N SER A 123 21.65 11.51 -13.60
CA SER A 123 21.28 10.11 -13.53
C SER A 123 22.50 9.17 -13.56
N TYR A 124 23.48 9.46 -14.42
CA TYR A 124 24.74 8.72 -14.49
C TYR A 124 25.51 8.78 -13.16
N ASN A 125 25.60 9.98 -12.56
CA ASN A 125 26.29 10.19 -11.30
C ASN A 125 25.56 9.55 -10.10
N LEU A 126 24.23 9.55 -10.07
CA LEU A 126 23.46 8.77 -9.08
C LEU A 126 23.83 7.27 -9.18
N GLY A 127 23.86 6.73 -10.41
CA GLY A 127 24.23 5.34 -10.66
C GLY A 127 25.66 5.00 -10.20
N MET A 128 26.66 5.83 -10.55
CA MET A 128 28.06 5.64 -10.13
C MET A 128 28.24 5.62 -8.60
N ARG A 129 27.40 6.38 -7.87
CA ARG A 129 27.44 6.46 -6.42
C ARG A 129 26.50 5.49 -5.72
N HIS A 130 25.78 4.64 -6.47
CA HIS A 130 24.75 3.75 -5.94
C HIS A 130 23.71 4.47 -5.08
N LEU A 131 23.35 5.70 -5.46
CA LEU A 131 22.35 6.50 -4.77
C LEU A 131 20.97 6.26 -5.37
N LYS A 132 19.98 6.10 -4.50
CA LYS A 132 18.58 6.00 -4.93
C LYS A 132 18.01 7.40 -5.17
N GLY A 133 17.38 7.59 -6.32
CA GLY A 133 16.61 8.79 -6.64
C GLY A 133 15.41 8.39 -7.51
N TYR A 134 14.26 9.01 -7.28
CA TYR A 134 13.13 8.84 -8.17
C TYR A 134 13.29 9.78 -9.37
N ILE A 135 13.25 9.22 -10.55
CA ILE A 135 13.25 9.96 -11.82
C ILE A 135 11.95 9.61 -12.53
N PRO A 136 11.03 10.58 -12.75
CA PRO A 136 9.78 10.33 -13.50
C PRO A 136 10.07 9.81 -14.91
N GLU A 137 9.09 9.15 -15.54
CA GLU A 137 9.19 8.59 -16.88
C GLU A 137 9.72 9.61 -17.92
N TYR A 138 9.27 10.86 -17.80
CA TYR A 138 9.87 11.99 -18.52
C TYR A 138 10.18 13.12 -17.53
N PRO A 139 11.45 13.28 -17.10
CA PRO A 139 11.82 14.17 -16.00
C PRO A 139 11.93 15.65 -16.38
N VAL A 140 11.82 16.01 -17.66
CA VAL A 140 11.94 17.39 -18.14
C VAL A 140 10.56 18.02 -18.32
N GLY A 141 10.40 19.30 -18.00
CA GLY A 141 9.10 19.95 -18.18
C GLY A 141 9.10 21.45 -17.88
N THR A 142 7.99 22.09 -18.23
CA THR A 142 7.60 23.43 -17.79
C THR A 142 7.33 23.44 -16.28
N ALA A 143 7.11 24.61 -15.72
CA ALA A 143 6.76 24.73 -14.30
C ALA A 143 5.47 23.96 -13.94
N GLU A 144 4.46 24.02 -14.79
CA GLU A 144 3.18 23.36 -14.63
C GLU A 144 3.30 21.82 -14.71
N GLU A 145 4.07 21.33 -15.69
CA GLU A 145 4.32 19.89 -15.86
C GLU A 145 5.16 19.31 -14.71
N ILE A 146 6.11 20.09 -14.17
CA ILE A 146 6.89 19.68 -13.01
C ILE A 146 6.02 19.70 -11.75
N ALA A 147 5.12 20.67 -11.59
CA ALA A 147 4.17 20.68 -10.50
C ALA A 147 3.26 19.43 -10.50
N ASP A 148 2.84 18.94 -11.66
CA ASP A 148 2.11 17.67 -11.78
C ASP A 148 2.97 16.47 -11.33
N LYS A 149 4.22 16.40 -11.75
CA LYS A 149 5.16 15.35 -11.32
C LYS A 149 5.43 15.39 -9.81
N ILE A 150 5.48 16.60 -9.21
CA ILE A 150 5.59 16.78 -7.76
C ILE A 150 4.35 16.23 -7.06
N ALA A 151 3.16 16.50 -7.56
CA ALA A 151 1.92 15.95 -7.01
C ALA A 151 1.87 14.41 -7.10
N GLU A 152 2.31 13.84 -8.21
CA GLU A 152 2.45 12.39 -8.40
C GLU A 152 3.51 11.75 -7.48
N PHE A 153 4.53 12.50 -7.10
CA PHE A 153 5.60 12.03 -6.21
C PHE A 153 5.13 11.91 -4.75
N VAL A 154 4.15 12.71 -4.30
CA VAL A 154 3.65 12.67 -2.92
C VAL A 154 3.26 11.26 -2.45
N PRO A 155 2.39 10.51 -3.13
CA PRO A 155 2.04 9.16 -2.71
C PRO A 155 3.22 8.17 -2.79
N ILE A 156 4.15 8.35 -3.74
CA ILE A 156 5.38 7.55 -3.84
C ILE A 156 6.25 7.81 -2.60
N ALA A 157 6.54 9.07 -2.29
CA ALA A 157 7.33 9.47 -1.14
C ALA A 157 6.70 8.99 0.18
N ARG A 158 5.38 9.16 0.34
CA ARG A 158 4.63 8.67 1.50
C ARG A 158 4.82 7.17 1.70
N THR A 159 4.73 6.40 0.64
CA THR A 159 4.88 4.94 0.74
C THR A 159 6.30 4.53 1.11
N ILE A 160 7.31 5.17 0.53
CA ILE A 160 8.72 4.91 0.85
C ILE A 160 9.02 5.23 2.32
N LEU A 161 8.56 6.39 2.80
CA LEU A 161 8.70 6.80 4.20
C LEU A 161 7.97 5.84 5.14
N GLY A 162 6.76 5.41 4.76
CA GLY A 162 5.97 4.49 5.54
C GLY A 162 6.63 3.13 5.69
N VAL A 163 7.06 2.53 4.59
CA VAL A 163 7.72 1.21 4.60
C VAL A 163 8.99 1.24 5.45
N ARG A 164 9.81 2.28 5.33
CA ARG A 164 11.03 2.43 6.13
C ARG A 164 10.77 2.47 7.64
N ASP A 165 9.66 3.06 8.05
CA ASP A 165 9.30 3.26 9.46
C ASP A 165 8.20 2.29 9.95
N LEU A 166 7.98 1.17 9.23
CA LEU A 166 6.97 0.15 9.55
C LEU A 166 7.52 -0.91 10.51
N LYS A 167 6.69 -1.31 11.46
CA LYS A 167 6.81 -2.57 12.22
C LYS A 167 5.61 -3.45 11.95
N ILE A 168 5.85 -4.72 11.62
CA ILE A 168 4.81 -5.74 11.53
C ILE A 168 4.88 -6.60 12.78
N ILE A 169 3.78 -6.65 13.51
CA ILE A 169 3.62 -7.43 14.73
C ILE A 169 2.79 -8.66 14.41
N THR A 170 3.30 -9.84 14.74
CA THR A 170 2.63 -11.10 14.42
C THR A 170 2.20 -11.84 15.68
N PHE A 171 1.08 -12.58 15.57
CA PHE A 171 0.60 -13.51 16.59
C PHE A 171 0.45 -14.90 15.98
N GLY A 172 1.53 -15.65 16.02
CA GLY A 172 1.53 -16.93 15.36
C GLY A 172 2.65 -17.84 15.77
N PRO A 173 2.98 -18.85 15.01
CA PRO A 173 3.21 -18.90 13.55
C PRO A 173 1.93 -19.02 12.74
N ARG A 174 2.09 -18.96 11.39
CA ARG A 174 0.99 -19.30 10.47
C ARG A 174 0.31 -20.60 10.85
N PRO A 175 -0.97 -20.80 10.46
CA PRO A 175 -1.68 -22.04 10.83
C PRO A 175 -1.03 -23.28 10.21
N GLN A 176 -0.67 -24.26 11.01
CA GLN A 176 -0.20 -25.60 10.58
C GLN A 176 0.76 -25.58 9.38
N ASP A 177 0.40 -26.27 8.28
CA ASP A 177 1.16 -26.35 7.02
C ASP A 177 0.73 -25.30 5.96
N PHE A 178 0.13 -24.17 6.39
CA PHE A 178 -0.31 -23.09 5.50
C PHE A 178 0.87 -22.27 4.96
N PHE A 179 1.77 -22.96 4.22
CA PHE A 179 3.01 -22.38 3.71
C PHE A 179 2.82 -21.30 2.64
N ALA A 180 1.60 -21.06 2.17
CA ALA A 180 1.26 -19.90 1.37
C ALA A 180 1.63 -18.57 2.07
N CYS A 181 1.58 -18.57 3.41
CA CYS A 181 1.98 -17.44 4.25
C CYS A 181 3.42 -17.58 4.79
N ASN A 182 4.29 -18.33 4.12
CA ASN A 182 5.71 -18.40 4.48
C ASN A 182 6.40 -17.05 4.19
N ALA A 183 7.12 -16.53 5.18
CA ALA A 183 7.72 -15.20 5.11
C ALA A 183 9.21 -15.22 5.49
N PRO A 184 10.13 -15.39 4.52
CA PRO A 184 11.54 -15.11 4.76
C PRO A 184 11.75 -13.65 5.12
N ILE A 185 12.11 -13.37 6.39
CA ILE A 185 12.12 -11.99 6.94
C ILE A 185 13.32 -11.15 6.51
N LYS A 186 14.39 -11.76 5.98
CA LYS A 186 15.59 -11.04 5.55
C LYS A 186 15.28 -9.90 4.57
N GLY A 187 14.44 -10.17 3.55
CA GLY A 187 14.06 -9.16 2.56
C GLY A 187 13.27 -7.99 3.15
N LEU A 188 12.58 -8.20 4.28
CA LEU A 188 11.84 -7.15 4.98
C LEU A 188 12.79 -6.18 5.69
N TYR A 189 13.83 -6.69 6.35
CA TYR A 189 14.88 -5.85 6.96
C TYR A 189 15.64 -5.02 5.93
N GLU A 190 15.84 -5.54 4.71
CA GLU A 190 16.45 -4.78 3.61
C GLU A 190 15.60 -3.58 3.16
N LEU A 191 14.28 -3.66 3.36
CA LEU A 191 13.33 -2.55 3.15
C LEU A 191 13.25 -1.59 4.34
N GLY A 192 13.85 -1.93 5.47
CA GLY A 192 13.74 -1.19 6.72
C GLY A 192 12.55 -1.58 7.57
N VAL A 193 11.80 -2.62 7.20
CA VAL A 193 10.65 -3.13 7.98
C VAL A 193 11.15 -3.97 9.14
N GLU A 194 10.66 -3.69 10.35
CA GLU A 194 10.92 -4.51 11.53
C GLU A 194 9.80 -5.52 11.77
N ILE A 195 10.16 -6.68 12.28
CA ILE A 195 9.21 -7.75 12.61
C ILE A 195 9.29 -8.05 14.10
N GLU A 196 8.13 -8.21 14.73
CA GLU A 196 8.01 -8.73 16.09
C GLU A 196 7.12 -9.98 16.08
N GLU A 197 7.69 -11.11 16.46
CA GLU A 197 6.97 -12.40 16.48
C GLU A 197 6.55 -12.74 17.90
N ASN A 198 5.25 -12.84 18.12
CA ASN A 198 4.61 -13.23 19.36
C ASN A 198 3.76 -14.50 19.17
N SER A 199 3.44 -15.20 20.24
CA SER A 199 2.51 -16.31 20.20
C SER A 199 1.07 -15.87 20.44
N GLU A 200 0.09 -16.69 20.02
CA GLU A 200 -1.31 -16.49 20.41
C GLU A 200 -1.51 -16.55 21.93
N LEU A 201 -0.60 -17.21 22.67
CA LEU A 201 -0.66 -17.28 24.12
C LEU A 201 -0.33 -15.91 24.73
N ASP A 202 0.66 -15.19 24.20
CA ASP A 202 1.01 -13.83 24.63
C ASP A 202 -0.18 -12.90 24.41
N LEU A 203 -0.83 -13.00 23.24
CA LEU A 203 -2.03 -12.24 22.93
C LEU A 203 -3.18 -12.56 23.88
N LEU A 204 -3.39 -13.83 24.22
CA LEU A 204 -4.45 -14.26 25.15
C LEU A 204 -4.20 -13.75 26.58
N VAL A 205 -2.95 -13.70 27.03
CA VAL A 205 -2.58 -13.13 28.35
C VAL A 205 -2.92 -11.64 28.37
N SER A 206 -2.44 -10.89 27.38
CA SER A 206 -2.74 -9.45 27.26
C SER A 206 -4.24 -9.18 27.13
N TYR A 207 -4.98 -9.98 26.34
CA TYR A 207 -6.42 -9.87 26.25
C TYR A 207 -7.12 -10.01 27.62
N LYS A 208 -6.70 -10.97 28.44
CA LYS A 208 -7.25 -11.18 29.79
C LYS A 208 -6.92 -10.01 30.72
N GLU A 209 -5.78 -9.38 30.59
CA GLU A 209 -5.37 -8.21 31.38
C GLU A 209 -6.24 -6.97 31.09
N HIS A 210 -6.80 -6.88 29.89
CA HIS A 210 -7.75 -5.81 29.51
C HIS A 210 -9.20 -6.06 30.03
N ALA A 211 -9.44 -7.15 30.77
CA ALA A 211 -10.78 -7.39 31.31
C ALA A 211 -11.22 -6.28 32.26
N GLY A 212 -12.37 -5.66 31.96
CA GLY A 212 -12.89 -4.56 32.75
C GLY A 212 -12.25 -3.19 32.49
N ASP A 213 -11.48 -3.03 31.41
CA ASP A 213 -10.97 -1.72 30.99
C ASP A 213 -12.14 -0.74 30.79
N PRO A 214 -12.09 0.46 31.40
CA PRO A 214 -13.18 1.43 31.31
C PRO A 214 -13.51 1.92 29.90
N ARG A 215 -12.56 1.84 28.96
CA ARG A 215 -12.76 2.20 27.54
C ARG A 215 -13.65 1.23 26.77
N ILE A 216 -13.88 0.03 27.28
CA ILE A 216 -14.71 -1.01 26.63
C ILE A 216 -16.10 -0.49 26.33
N ALA A 217 -16.72 0.28 27.24
CA ALA A 217 -18.07 0.80 27.05
C ALA A 217 -18.19 1.71 25.82
N ASP A 218 -17.19 2.59 25.62
CA ASP A 218 -17.17 3.51 24.47
C ASP A 218 -16.95 2.75 23.14
N VAL A 219 -16.07 1.76 23.13
CA VAL A 219 -15.83 0.91 21.95
C VAL A 219 -17.07 0.07 21.61
N CYS A 220 -17.76 -0.48 22.62
CA CYS A 220 -19.04 -1.18 22.40
C CYS A 220 -20.09 -0.28 21.77
N ALA A 221 -20.22 0.97 22.24
CA ALA A 221 -21.16 1.94 21.68
C ALA A 221 -20.82 2.29 20.22
N ASP A 222 -19.54 2.46 19.92
CA ASP A 222 -19.04 2.72 18.56
C ASP A 222 -19.28 1.53 17.62
N MET A 223 -19.02 0.28 18.07
CA MET A 223 -19.34 -0.95 17.31
C MET A 223 -20.85 -1.07 17.04
N ALA A 224 -21.68 -0.82 18.02
CA ALA A 224 -23.13 -0.87 17.87
C ALA A 224 -23.63 0.19 16.86
N ALA A 225 -23.08 1.41 16.91
CA ALA A 225 -23.41 2.48 15.97
C ALA A 225 -22.95 2.15 14.54
N GLU A 226 -21.77 1.56 14.37
CA GLU A 226 -21.22 1.18 13.06
C GLU A 226 -22.09 0.13 12.35
N MET A 227 -22.55 -0.87 13.08
CA MET A 227 -23.25 -2.02 12.51
C MET A 227 -24.78 -1.87 12.54
N GLY A 228 -25.34 -1.09 13.47
CA GLY A 228 -26.78 -0.94 13.59
C GLY A 228 -27.51 -2.29 13.69
N GLU A 229 -28.52 -2.51 12.85
CA GLU A 229 -29.28 -3.76 12.79
C GLU A 229 -28.46 -4.98 12.28
N GLY A 230 -27.33 -4.72 11.64
CA GLY A 230 -26.39 -5.79 11.17
C GLY A 230 -25.61 -6.47 12.28
N HIS A 231 -25.80 -6.09 13.56
CA HIS A 231 -25.13 -6.71 14.69
C HIS A 231 -25.96 -7.84 15.32
N TYR A 232 -25.82 -9.05 14.79
CA TYR A 232 -26.65 -10.19 15.23
C TYR A 232 -26.27 -10.77 16.61
N TYR A 233 -25.08 -10.43 17.13
CA TYR A 233 -24.54 -10.95 18.38
C TYR A 233 -24.13 -9.84 19.35
N PRO A 234 -25.09 -9.06 19.91
CA PRO A 234 -24.75 -7.94 20.78
C PRO A 234 -24.07 -8.36 22.10
N ASP A 235 -24.21 -9.62 22.49
CA ASP A 235 -23.51 -10.23 23.64
C ASP A 235 -21.99 -10.34 23.43
N LEU A 236 -21.50 -10.31 22.18
CA LEU A 236 -20.07 -10.33 21.86
C LEU A 236 -19.40 -8.97 21.96
N LEU A 237 -20.14 -7.86 21.94
CA LEU A 237 -19.56 -6.52 21.88
C LEU A 237 -18.46 -6.29 22.93
N THR A 238 -18.71 -6.67 24.17
CA THR A 238 -17.72 -6.51 25.25
C THR A 238 -16.41 -7.25 24.97
N ARG A 239 -16.49 -8.49 24.49
CA ARG A 239 -15.30 -9.29 24.17
C ARG A 239 -14.52 -8.74 22.99
N MET A 240 -15.24 -8.34 21.93
CA MET A 240 -14.64 -7.75 20.74
C MET A 240 -14.03 -6.39 21.03
N ALA A 241 -14.69 -5.56 21.83
CA ALA A 241 -14.16 -4.26 22.28
C ALA A 241 -12.89 -4.42 23.14
N GLN A 242 -12.88 -5.39 24.06
CA GLN A 242 -11.71 -5.75 24.83
C GLN A 242 -10.54 -6.18 23.93
N PHE A 243 -10.81 -6.97 22.88
CA PHE A 243 -9.80 -7.42 21.93
C PHE A 243 -9.27 -6.26 21.06
N GLU A 244 -10.15 -5.37 20.59
CA GLU A 244 -9.74 -4.16 19.86
C GLU A 244 -8.78 -3.30 20.69
N LEU A 245 -9.12 -3.05 21.97
CA LEU A 245 -8.25 -2.29 22.87
C LEU A 245 -6.92 -3.01 23.11
N THR A 246 -6.94 -4.32 23.24
CA THR A 246 -5.72 -5.13 23.38
C THR A 246 -4.77 -4.90 22.20
N LEU A 247 -5.27 -4.96 20.96
CA LEU A 247 -4.44 -4.74 19.77
C LEU A 247 -3.97 -3.30 19.65
N LEU A 248 -4.82 -2.31 19.97
CA LEU A 248 -4.44 -0.89 19.93
C LEU A 248 -3.34 -0.57 20.94
N ASP A 249 -3.47 -1.05 22.17
CA ASP A 249 -2.45 -0.85 23.21
C ASP A 249 -1.17 -1.64 22.89
N TRP A 250 -1.30 -2.82 22.28
CA TRP A 250 -0.13 -3.57 21.80
C TRP A 250 0.62 -2.78 20.73
N ALA A 251 -0.08 -2.25 19.74
CA ALA A 251 0.52 -1.42 18.71
C ALA A 251 1.31 -0.26 19.31
N GLU A 252 0.72 0.48 20.27
CA GLU A 252 1.37 1.63 20.88
C GLU A 252 2.57 1.25 21.73
N ASN A 253 2.47 0.19 22.51
CA ASN A 253 3.52 -0.23 23.44
C ASN A 253 4.68 -0.95 22.75
N HIS A 254 4.46 -1.57 21.59
CA HIS A 254 5.42 -2.43 20.90
C HIS A 254 5.97 -1.85 19.60
N LYS A 255 5.50 -0.72 19.10
CA LYS A 255 6.06 -0.08 17.89
C LYS A 255 7.55 0.24 17.99
N GLY A 256 8.06 0.46 19.22
CA GLY A 256 9.47 0.70 19.48
C GLY A 256 9.98 1.99 18.83
N SER A 257 11.06 1.88 18.05
CA SER A 257 11.62 3.01 17.29
C SER A 257 10.88 3.32 15.99
N LYS A 258 9.94 2.45 15.57
CA LYS A 258 9.14 2.66 14.37
C LYS A 258 7.94 3.55 14.65
N LYS A 259 7.43 4.17 13.59
CA LYS A 259 6.28 5.09 13.71
C LYS A 259 4.96 4.42 13.37
N TYR A 260 4.98 3.40 12.52
CA TYR A 260 3.80 2.77 11.92
C TYR A 260 3.78 1.28 12.23
N VAL A 261 2.55 0.74 12.30
CA VAL A 261 2.33 -0.66 12.66
C VAL A 261 1.34 -1.31 11.70
N ALA A 262 1.58 -2.57 11.38
CA ALA A 262 0.61 -3.49 10.82
C ALA A 262 0.64 -4.79 11.64
N PHE A 263 -0.47 -5.51 11.64
CA PHE A 263 -0.56 -6.81 12.29
C PHE A 263 -0.64 -7.95 11.28
N ALA A 264 -0.22 -9.14 11.72
CA ALA A 264 -0.54 -10.39 11.06
C ALA A 264 -0.95 -11.40 12.14
N ASP A 265 -2.22 -11.75 12.17
CA ASP A 265 -2.82 -12.68 13.13
C ASP A 265 -3.45 -13.89 12.44
N LYS A 266 -4.14 -14.73 13.20
CA LYS A 266 -4.90 -15.87 12.65
C LYS A 266 -6.11 -16.21 13.51
N CYS A 267 -7.18 -16.68 12.87
CA CYS A 267 -8.36 -17.14 13.57
C CYS A 267 -8.33 -18.67 13.83
N TRP A 268 -7.59 -19.44 13.07
CA TRP A 268 -7.60 -20.89 13.19
C TRP A 268 -6.20 -21.48 13.45
N PRO A 269 -6.09 -22.67 14.09
CA PRO A 269 -7.23 -23.51 14.49
C PRO A 269 -7.80 -23.23 15.89
N ALA A 270 -7.13 -22.43 16.73
CA ALA A 270 -7.42 -22.38 18.17
C ALA A 270 -8.11 -21.10 18.67
N PHE A 271 -8.02 -20.01 17.94
CA PHE A 271 -8.48 -18.70 18.41
C PHE A 271 -9.95 -18.70 18.89
N PRO A 272 -10.96 -19.18 18.11
CA PRO A 272 -12.34 -19.10 18.52
C PRO A 272 -12.63 -19.86 19.82
N SER A 273 -12.04 -21.04 19.98
CA SER A 273 -12.22 -21.86 21.18
C SER A 273 -11.57 -21.25 22.43
N GLN A 274 -10.58 -20.38 22.29
CA GLN A 274 -9.86 -19.73 23.40
C GLN A 274 -10.42 -18.36 23.75
N PHE A 275 -10.79 -17.57 22.75
CA PHE A 275 -11.31 -16.21 22.91
C PHE A 275 -12.85 -16.17 22.97
N GLY A 276 -13.52 -17.19 22.42
CA GLY A 276 -14.97 -17.32 22.38
C GLY A 276 -15.64 -16.49 21.28
N PHE A 277 -14.87 -16.09 20.25
CA PHE A 277 -15.36 -15.38 19.05
C PHE A 277 -14.31 -15.43 17.95
N GLU A 278 -14.67 -15.05 16.72
CA GLU A 278 -13.75 -14.84 15.58
C GLU A 278 -13.23 -13.40 15.55
N PRO A 279 -11.94 -13.16 15.26
CA PRO A 279 -11.34 -11.80 15.27
C PRO A 279 -11.73 -10.95 14.09
N CYS A 280 -12.33 -11.50 13.04
CA CYS A 280 -12.46 -10.90 11.72
C CYS A 280 -13.11 -9.50 11.72
N TYR A 281 -14.22 -9.30 12.48
CA TYR A 281 -14.85 -7.98 12.56
C TYR A 281 -13.95 -6.95 13.25
N VAL A 282 -13.21 -7.34 14.29
CA VAL A 282 -12.24 -6.44 14.94
C VAL A 282 -11.12 -6.07 13.98
N ASN A 283 -10.58 -7.04 13.21
CA ASN A 283 -9.56 -6.81 12.20
C ASN A 283 -10.07 -5.85 11.11
N SER A 284 -11.33 -6.02 10.66
CA SER A 284 -12.00 -5.09 9.74
C SER A 284 -12.05 -3.66 10.28
N ARG A 285 -12.32 -3.50 11.57
CA ARG A 285 -12.36 -2.18 12.22
C ARG A 285 -10.99 -1.53 12.30
N LEU A 286 -9.94 -2.29 12.65
CA LEU A 286 -8.56 -1.79 12.65
C LEU A 286 -8.14 -1.37 11.25
N ALA A 287 -8.41 -2.19 10.23
CA ALA A 287 -8.15 -1.84 8.84
C ALA A 287 -8.89 -0.55 8.40
N SER A 288 -10.15 -0.38 8.79
CA SER A 288 -10.92 0.86 8.55
C SER A 288 -10.29 2.10 9.20
N ARG A 289 -9.54 1.92 10.28
CA ARG A 289 -8.79 2.97 10.99
C ARG A 289 -7.36 3.15 10.48
N GLY A 290 -6.98 2.40 9.46
CA GLY A 290 -5.66 2.47 8.83
C GLY A 290 -4.59 1.65 9.55
N ILE A 291 -4.96 0.61 10.28
CA ILE A 291 -4.06 -0.38 10.84
C ILE A 291 -4.35 -1.73 10.16
N PRO A 292 -3.60 -2.11 9.12
CA PRO A 292 -3.80 -3.38 8.44
C PRO A 292 -3.63 -4.57 9.39
N VAL A 293 -4.47 -5.59 9.22
CA VAL A 293 -4.38 -6.85 9.95
C VAL A 293 -4.53 -8.00 8.95
N ALA A 294 -3.41 -8.53 8.50
CA ALA A 294 -3.41 -9.66 7.56
C ALA A 294 -3.71 -10.97 8.30
N CYS A 295 -4.68 -11.74 7.79
CA CYS A 295 -5.02 -13.03 8.34
C CYS A 295 -3.95 -14.08 8.06
N GLU A 296 -3.99 -15.19 8.82
CA GLU A 296 -3.15 -16.39 8.66
C GLU A 296 -1.64 -16.10 8.81
N VAL A 297 -1.34 -15.04 9.56
CA VAL A 297 0.02 -14.53 9.80
C VAL A 297 0.77 -14.26 8.49
N ASP A 298 0.05 -13.72 7.51
CA ASP A 298 0.65 -13.33 6.22
C ASP A 298 1.42 -12.00 6.32
N ILE A 299 2.69 -12.09 6.71
CA ILE A 299 3.56 -10.93 6.90
C ILE A 299 3.71 -10.11 5.61
N TYR A 300 3.87 -10.78 4.45
CA TYR A 300 3.93 -10.08 3.16
C TYR A 300 2.58 -9.54 2.70
N GLY A 301 1.48 -10.16 3.16
CA GLY A 301 0.14 -9.61 3.05
C GLY A 301 0.01 -8.30 3.81
N ALA A 302 0.40 -8.26 5.08
CA ALA A 302 0.39 -7.06 5.93
C ALA A 302 1.25 -5.93 5.33
N LEU A 303 2.44 -6.26 4.81
CA LEU A 303 3.28 -5.30 4.10
C LEU A 303 2.60 -4.77 2.84
N SER A 304 1.98 -5.65 2.05
CA SER A 304 1.29 -5.25 0.82
C SER A 304 0.10 -4.34 1.13
N GLU A 305 -0.72 -4.67 2.12
CA GLU A 305 -1.81 -3.79 2.58
C GLU A 305 -1.27 -2.42 3.02
N TYR A 306 -0.20 -2.39 3.80
CA TYR A 306 0.39 -1.14 4.28
C TYR A 306 0.94 -0.28 3.13
N ILE A 307 1.61 -0.88 2.15
CA ILE A 307 2.09 -0.22 0.93
C ILE A 307 0.92 0.43 0.17
N GLY A 308 -0.16 -0.30 -0.05
CA GLY A 308 -1.32 0.23 -0.77
C GLY A 308 -2.06 1.31 0.00
N MET A 309 -2.15 1.19 1.31
CA MET A 309 -2.73 2.23 2.16
C MET A 309 -1.91 3.53 2.08
N CYS A 310 -0.59 3.45 2.10
CA CYS A 310 0.26 4.61 1.88
C CYS A 310 0.13 5.18 0.47
N ALA A 311 0.06 4.32 -0.55
CA ALA A 311 -0.05 4.73 -1.95
C ALA A 311 -1.40 5.40 -2.25
N SER A 312 -2.50 4.84 -1.76
CA SER A 312 -3.85 5.36 -1.99
C SER A 312 -4.25 6.49 -1.03
N GLY A 313 -3.71 6.50 0.19
CA GLY A 313 -4.21 7.34 1.28
C GLY A 313 -5.58 6.87 1.82
N ASP A 314 -5.99 5.66 1.51
CA ASP A 314 -7.28 5.06 1.85
C ASP A 314 -7.07 3.63 2.39
N THR A 315 -8.12 3.03 2.93
CA THR A 315 -8.08 1.66 3.44
C THR A 315 -7.92 0.66 2.30
N VAL A 316 -7.35 -0.49 2.62
CA VAL A 316 -7.10 -1.62 1.71
C VAL A 316 -7.61 -2.90 2.36
N THR A 317 -7.68 -3.99 1.61
CA THR A 317 -8.00 -5.31 2.14
C THR A 317 -7.08 -6.38 1.54
N LEU A 318 -6.89 -7.47 2.28
CA LEU A 318 -6.25 -8.68 1.79
C LEU A 318 -7.32 -9.69 1.44
N LEU A 319 -7.26 -10.29 0.24
CA LEU A 319 -8.23 -11.26 -0.23
C LEU A 319 -7.55 -12.45 -0.92
N ASP A 320 -8.21 -13.60 -0.84
CA ASP A 320 -7.91 -14.77 -1.66
C ASP A 320 -8.34 -14.53 -3.10
N ILE A 321 -7.54 -14.96 -4.07
CA ILE A 321 -8.06 -15.34 -5.38
C ILE A 321 -8.75 -16.69 -5.17
N ASN A 322 -10.01 -16.63 -4.74
CA ASN A 322 -10.66 -17.77 -4.11
C ASN A 322 -11.27 -18.76 -5.12
N ASN A 323 -12.18 -18.28 -5.95
CA ASN A 323 -12.93 -19.15 -6.86
C ASN A 323 -13.05 -18.54 -8.26
N SER A 324 -13.21 -19.39 -9.27
CA SER A 324 -13.79 -18.97 -10.54
C SER A 324 -15.25 -18.55 -10.33
N VAL A 325 -15.74 -17.57 -11.08
CA VAL A 325 -17.16 -17.20 -11.04
C VAL A 325 -18.00 -18.37 -11.55
N PRO A 326 -19.02 -18.81 -10.81
CA PRO A 326 -19.93 -19.85 -11.28
C PRO A 326 -20.61 -19.48 -12.61
N LYS A 327 -20.67 -20.42 -13.54
CA LYS A 327 -21.17 -20.15 -14.89
C LYS A 327 -22.58 -19.55 -14.90
N TYR A 328 -23.47 -19.98 -13.99
CA TYR A 328 -24.84 -19.43 -13.92
C TYR A 328 -24.86 -17.96 -13.52
N ILE A 329 -24.00 -17.51 -12.58
CA ILE A 329 -23.87 -16.09 -12.23
C ILE A 329 -23.32 -15.30 -13.43
N TYR A 330 -22.31 -15.84 -14.10
CA TYR A 330 -21.75 -15.19 -15.28
C TYR A 330 -22.78 -15.04 -16.40
N ASP A 331 -23.53 -16.08 -16.72
CA ASP A 331 -24.53 -16.07 -17.79
C ASP A 331 -25.71 -15.13 -17.47
N GLU A 332 -26.19 -15.11 -16.22
CA GLU A 332 -27.33 -14.31 -15.79
C GLU A 332 -26.99 -12.83 -15.57
N ASP A 333 -25.84 -12.54 -14.96
CA ASP A 333 -25.56 -11.23 -14.37
C ASP A 333 -24.39 -10.47 -15.03
N ILE A 334 -23.52 -11.14 -15.80
CA ILE A 334 -22.34 -10.53 -16.41
C ILE A 334 -22.43 -10.48 -17.92
N THR A 335 -22.79 -11.60 -18.56
CA THR A 335 -22.89 -11.69 -20.03
C THR A 335 -23.84 -10.63 -20.61
N GLY A 336 -23.32 -9.84 -21.55
CA GLY A 336 -24.07 -8.79 -22.23
C GLY A 336 -24.34 -7.53 -21.41
N LYS A 337 -23.99 -7.53 -20.13
CA LYS A 337 -24.06 -6.34 -19.26
C LYS A 337 -22.69 -5.68 -19.07
N PHE A 338 -21.61 -6.48 -19.07
CA PHE A 338 -20.23 -6.04 -18.92
C PHE A 338 -19.36 -6.62 -20.04
N ASN A 339 -18.29 -5.93 -20.40
CA ASN A 339 -17.37 -6.34 -21.46
C ASN A 339 -16.22 -7.20 -20.93
N TYR A 340 -16.53 -8.27 -20.21
CA TYR A 340 -15.57 -9.22 -19.67
C TYR A 340 -15.93 -10.65 -20.08
N LYS A 341 -14.91 -11.47 -20.36
CA LYS A 341 -15.06 -12.92 -20.52
C LYS A 341 -15.15 -13.57 -19.14
N LEU A 342 -15.66 -14.78 -19.05
CA LEU A 342 -15.65 -15.56 -17.81
C LEU A 342 -14.23 -15.67 -17.23
N THR A 343 -13.23 -15.85 -18.09
CA THR A 343 -11.81 -15.94 -17.69
C THR A 343 -11.21 -14.63 -17.21
N ASP A 344 -11.88 -13.50 -17.42
CA ASP A 344 -11.45 -12.20 -16.89
C ASP A 344 -11.97 -11.96 -15.47
N THR A 345 -12.81 -12.86 -14.95
CA THR A 345 -13.47 -12.73 -13.66
C THR A 345 -13.05 -13.80 -12.65
N PHE A 346 -13.08 -13.45 -11.37
CA PHE A 346 -12.90 -14.37 -10.26
C PHE A 346 -13.67 -13.88 -9.03
N MET A 347 -13.87 -14.74 -8.05
CA MET A 347 -14.39 -14.36 -6.74
C MET A 347 -13.22 -14.13 -5.79
N GLY A 348 -13.07 -12.88 -5.34
CA GLY A 348 -12.14 -12.52 -4.27
C GLY A 348 -12.86 -12.64 -2.93
N PHE A 349 -12.24 -13.32 -1.97
CA PHE A 349 -12.88 -13.69 -0.72
C PHE A 349 -11.91 -13.58 0.47
N HIS A 350 -12.45 -13.20 1.62
CA HIS A 350 -11.90 -13.53 2.92
C HIS A 350 -13.02 -13.68 3.94
N CYS A 351 -12.72 -14.33 5.08
CA CYS A 351 -13.77 -14.66 6.05
C CYS A 351 -14.51 -13.47 6.66
N GLY A 352 -13.95 -12.24 6.61
CA GLY A 352 -14.66 -11.07 7.13
C GLY A 352 -13.76 -9.99 7.75
N ASN A 353 -12.51 -9.87 7.31
CA ASN A 353 -11.58 -8.80 7.72
C ASN A 353 -11.55 -7.61 6.76
N THR A 354 -12.33 -7.64 5.66
CA THR A 354 -12.46 -6.48 4.78
C THR A 354 -13.02 -5.27 5.56
N PRO A 355 -12.44 -4.06 5.40
CA PRO A 355 -12.93 -2.86 6.08
C PRO A 355 -14.43 -2.63 5.85
N SER A 356 -15.19 -2.45 6.93
CA SER A 356 -16.65 -2.30 6.87
C SER A 356 -17.08 -1.14 5.96
N CYS A 357 -16.28 -0.08 5.88
CA CYS A 357 -16.52 1.07 5.00
C CYS A 357 -16.38 0.77 3.50
N LYS A 358 -15.85 -0.40 3.14
CA LYS A 358 -15.70 -0.87 1.74
C LYS A 358 -16.72 -1.94 1.37
N MET A 359 -17.64 -2.26 2.27
CA MET A 359 -18.69 -3.25 2.05
C MET A 359 -20.03 -2.60 1.72
N CYS A 360 -20.92 -3.34 1.10
CA CYS A 360 -22.31 -2.94 0.88
C CYS A 360 -23.05 -2.70 2.22
N SER A 361 -24.15 -1.97 2.16
CA SER A 361 -24.87 -1.51 3.36
C SER A 361 -25.55 -2.63 4.14
N ASP A 362 -25.81 -3.78 3.55
CA ASP A 362 -26.43 -4.96 4.12
C ASP A 362 -25.45 -5.90 4.85
N ARG A 363 -24.19 -5.45 5.00
CA ARG A 363 -23.17 -6.19 5.75
C ARG A 363 -23.62 -6.45 7.19
N ALA A 364 -23.23 -7.59 7.73
CA ALA A 364 -23.62 -7.99 9.08
C ALA A 364 -22.53 -8.80 9.79
N VAL A 365 -22.47 -8.65 11.12
CA VAL A 365 -21.63 -9.53 11.97
C VAL A 365 -22.36 -10.85 12.13
N LYS A 366 -21.74 -11.90 11.60
CA LYS A 366 -22.28 -13.27 11.62
C LYS A 366 -21.26 -14.24 12.21
N TYR A 367 -21.27 -15.49 11.74
CA TYR A 367 -20.36 -16.54 12.17
C TYR A 367 -19.57 -17.10 10.97
N GLN A 368 -18.39 -17.64 11.24
CA GLN A 368 -17.53 -18.21 10.23
C GLN A 368 -17.99 -19.63 9.89
N LEU A 369 -18.67 -19.77 8.77
CA LEU A 369 -19.34 -21.01 8.36
C LEU A 369 -18.39 -22.20 8.23
N ILE A 370 -17.16 -22.01 7.75
CA ILE A 370 -16.17 -23.09 7.57
C ILE A 370 -15.72 -23.60 8.93
N GLN A 371 -15.42 -22.71 9.87
CA GLN A 371 -15.00 -23.06 11.23
C GLN A 371 -16.15 -23.67 12.04
N HIS A 372 -17.36 -23.17 11.88
CA HIS A 372 -18.54 -23.75 12.51
C HIS A 372 -18.70 -25.25 12.18
N ARG A 373 -18.51 -25.63 10.91
CA ARG A 373 -18.54 -27.02 10.47
C ARG A 373 -17.46 -27.91 11.10
N LEU A 374 -16.33 -27.30 11.48
CA LEU A 374 -15.17 -28.01 12.02
C LEU A 374 -15.19 -28.09 13.57
N LEU A 375 -15.64 -27.02 14.22
CA LEU A 375 -15.45 -26.82 15.66
C LEU A 375 -16.71 -26.99 16.51
N GLU A 376 -17.89 -26.88 15.89
CA GLU A 376 -19.17 -26.98 16.58
C GLU A 376 -20.00 -28.17 16.07
N SER A 377 -20.99 -28.60 16.84
CA SER A 377 -21.84 -29.71 16.44
C SER A 377 -22.69 -29.38 15.22
N ALA A 378 -22.83 -30.34 14.32
CA ALA A 378 -23.64 -30.15 13.12
C ALA A 378 -25.10 -29.79 13.49
N GLY A 379 -25.58 -28.66 12.94
CA GLY A 379 -26.92 -28.15 13.17
C GLY A 379 -27.14 -27.47 14.53
N SER A 380 -26.08 -27.26 15.34
CA SER A 380 -26.16 -26.39 16.51
C SER A 380 -26.16 -24.90 16.11
N ASP A 381 -26.65 -24.05 17.00
CA ASP A 381 -26.45 -22.62 16.84
C ASP A 381 -24.96 -22.25 17.04
N PRO A 382 -24.43 -21.30 16.30
CA PRO A 382 -23.05 -20.83 16.47
C PRO A 382 -22.83 -20.27 17.88
N ASP A 383 -21.74 -20.65 18.53
CA ASP A 383 -21.34 -20.13 19.84
C ASP A 383 -20.02 -19.36 19.75
N PHE A 384 -18.90 -20.03 19.57
CA PHE A 384 -17.59 -19.36 19.55
C PHE A 384 -17.05 -19.06 18.15
N THR A 385 -17.69 -19.50 17.07
CA THR A 385 -17.34 -19.13 15.70
C THR A 385 -18.01 -17.83 15.21
N ARG A 386 -18.69 -17.11 16.10
CA ARG A 386 -19.33 -15.81 15.83
C ARG A 386 -18.30 -14.67 15.84
N GLY A 387 -18.53 -13.61 15.05
CA GLY A 387 -17.68 -12.40 15.04
C GLY A 387 -17.04 -12.10 13.68
N THR A 388 -17.47 -12.77 12.61
CA THR A 388 -17.04 -12.47 11.24
C THR A 388 -17.93 -11.39 10.62
N LEU A 389 -17.38 -10.54 9.77
CA LEU A 389 -18.14 -9.52 9.02
C LEU A 389 -18.47 -10.05 7.63
N GLU A 390 -19.75 -10.36 7.38
CA GLU A 390 -20.22 -10.87 6.11
C GLU A 390 -20.93 -9.79 5.28
N GLY A 391 -20.77 -9.88 3.96
CA GLY A 391 -21.45 -9.06 2.95
C GLY A 391 -20.65 -8.96 1.67
N ASP A 392 -21.29 -8.49 0.61
CA ASP A 392 -20.61 -8.19 -0.64
C ASP A 392 -19.75 -6.92 -0.47
N ILE A 393 -18.55 -6.93 -1.05
CA ILE A 393 -17.69 -5.75 -1.11
C ILE A 393 -18.26 -4.80 -2.16
N ALA A 394 -18.30 -3.51 -1.85
CA ALA A 394 -18.93 -2.51 -2.70
C ALA A 394 -18.22 -2.37 -4.06
N PRO A 395 -18.98 -2.20 -5.15
CA PRO A 395 -18.43 -1.97 -6.48
C PRO A 395 -17.50 -0.77 -6.53
N SER A 396 -16.34 -0.94 -7.16
CA SER A 396 -15.33 0.12 -7.32
C SER A 396 -14.26 -0.28 -8.33
N ASP A 397 -13.54 0.69 -8.88
CA ASP A 397 -12.25 0.42 -9.48
C ASP A 397 -11.30 -0.16 -8.44
N ILE A 398 -10.37 -1.03 -8.86
CA ILE A 398 -9.38 -1.63 -7.96
C ILE A 398 -8.00 -1.74 -8.60
N THR A 399 -7.01 -1.78 -7.74
CA THR A 399 -5.68 -2.30 -8.03
C THR A 399 -5.44 -3.53 -7.15
N PHE A 400 -5.26 -4.67 -7.80
CA PHE A 400 -4.94 -5.95 -7.16
C PHE A 400 -3.44 -6.19 -7.27
N TYR A 401 -2.74 -6.38 -6.15
CA TYR A 401 -1.28 -6.42 -6.16
C TYR A 401 -0.73 -7.22 -4.97
N ARG A 402 0.55 -7.59 -5.06
CA ARG A 402 1.28 -8.21 -3.95
C ARG A 402 2.77 -7.97 -4.09
N LEU A 403 3.43 -7.70 -2.98
CA LEU A 403 4.86 -7.87 -2.79
C LEU A 403 5.11 -9.21 -2.10
N GLN A 404 6.01 -10.03 -2.62
CA GLN A 404 6.30 -11.37 -2.12
C GLN A 404 7.77 -11.71 -2.27
N CYS A 405 8.27 -12.56 -1.39
CA CYS A 405 9.58 -13.19 -1.52
C CYS A 405 9.45 -14.51 -2.28
N ASP A 406 10.38 -14.79 -3.19
CA ASP A 406 10.46 -16.09 -3.86
C ASP A 406 11.25 -17.13 -3.05
N SER A 407 11.49 -18.32 -3.63
CA SER A 407 12.22 -19.41 -2.98
C SER A 407 13.71 -19.11 -2.72
N GLU A 408 14.29 -18.20 -3.48
CA GLU A 408 15.68 -17.76 -3.35
C GLU A 408 15.85 -16.56 -2.42
N GLY A 409 14.75 -16.06 -1.84
CA GLY A 409 14.75 -14.90 -0.95
C GLY A 409 14.72 -13.55 -1.68
N GLN A 410 14.46 -13.54 -3.00
CA GLN A 410 14.38 -12.32 -3.78
C GLN A 410 12.96 -11.74 -3.73
N LEU A 411 12.87 -10.42 -3.56
CA LEU A 411 11.60 -9.72 -3.59
C LEU A 411 11.12 -9.56 -5.03
N ARG A 412 9.84 -9.81 -5.23
CA ARG A 412 9.14 -9.64 -6.51
C ARG A 412 7.71 -9.18 -6.26
N ALA A 413 7.11 -8.55 -7.25
CA ALA A 413 5.75 -8.02 -7.13
C ALA A 413 4.91 -8.32 -8.36
N TYR A 414 3.58 -8.25 -8.17
CA TYR A 414 2.66 -8.11 -9.28
C TYR A 414 1.68 -6.98 -9.02
N ILE A 415 1.14 -6.41 -10.11
CA ILE A 415 0.12 -5.37 -10.12
C ILE A 415 -0.87 -5.68 -11.22
N ALA A 416 -2.16 -5.67 -10.93
CA ALA A 416 -3.23 -5.77 -11.92
C ALA A 416 -4.35 -4.78 -11.60
N GLN A 417 -4.90 -4.13 -12.61
CA GLN A 417 -5.98 -3.17 -12.44
C GLN A 417 -7.27 -3.70 -13.07
N GLY A 418 -8.39 -3.42 -12.45
CA GLY A 418 -9.71 -3.82 -12.87
C GLY A 418 -10.78 -3.18 -11.99
N GLU A 419 -11.88 -3.87 -11.80
CA GLU A 419 -13.01 -3.39 -11.01
C GLU A 419 -13.69 -4.53 -10.23
N ILE A 420 -14.45 -4.17 -9.20
CA ILE A 420 -15.44 -5.02 -8.55
C ILE A 420 -16.77 -4.76 -9.22
N LEU A 421 -17.39 -5.80 -9.77
CA LEU A 421 -18.67 -5.71 -10.46
C LEU A 421 -19.84 -5.58 -9.47
N PRO A 422 -20.88 -4.78 -9.80
CA PRO A 422 -22.11 -4.68 -9.02
C PRO A 422 -23.01 -5.92 -9.22
N VAL A 423 -22.49 -7.08 -8.88
CA VAL A 423 -23.14 -8.39 -9.06
C VAL A 423 -23.14 -9.11 -7.72
N ALA A 424 -24.31 -9.55 -7.27
CA ALA A 424 -24.47 -10.27 -6.02
C ALA A 424 -23.71 -11.61 -6.06
N THR A 425 -22.89 -11.86 -5.07
CA THR A 425 -22.03 -13.07 -5.01
C THR A 425 -22.83 -14.33 -4.63
N ARG A 426 -23.97 -14.16 -3.95
CA ARG A 426 -24.82 -15.25 -3.46
C ARG A 426 -24.05 -16.25 -2.58
N SER A 427 -23.10 -15.72 -1.77
CA SER A 427 -22.19 -16.50 -0.95
C SER A 427 -22.08 -15.93 0.46
N PHE A 428 -21.04 -16.28 1.21
CA PHE A 428 -20.78 -15.85 2.58
C PHE A 428 -19.38 -15.25 2.70
N GLY A 429 -19.07 -14.62 3.84
CA GLY A 429 -17.81 -13.93 4.12
C GLY A 429 -17.77 -12.53 3.52
N GLY A 430 -16.61 -11.88 3.54
CA GLY A 430 -16.32 -10.65 2.79
C GLY A 430 -15.92 -11.03 1.37
N ILE A 431 -16.78 -10.82 0.37
CA ILE A 431 -16.64 -11.41 -0.96
C ILE A 431 -17.07 -10.44 -2.06
N ALA A 432 -16.47 -10.55 -3.24
CA ALA A 432 -16.90 -9.82 -4.44
C ALA A 432 -16.58 -10.58 -5.73
N ILE A 433 -17.20 -10.17 -6.81
CA ILE A 433 -16.83 -10.58 -8.16
C ILE A 433 -15.92 -9.52 -8.75
N PHE A 434 -14.68 -9.90 -8.95
CA PHE A 434 -13.62 -9.09 -9.56
C PHE A 434 -13.56 -9.33 -11.06
N ALA A 435 -13.37 -8.27 -11.82
CA ALA A 435 -13.12 -8.30 -13.25
C ALA A 435 -11.82 -7.57 -13.56
N ILE A 436 -10.84 -8.30 -14.08
CA ILE A 436 -9.52 -7.78 -14.47
C ILE A 436 -9.29 -8.16 -15.94
N PRO A 437 -9.04 -7.21 -16.84
CA PRO A 437 -8.75 -7.53 -18.25
C PRO A 437 -7.63 -8.54 -18.39
N GLU A 438 -7.86 -9.58 -19.20
CA GLU A 438 -6.92 -10.68 -19.46
C GLU A 438 -6.51 -11.47 -18.19
N MET A 439 -7.37 -11.53 -17.16
CA MET A 439 -7.10 -12.22 -15.90
C MET A 439 -6.69 -13.68 -16.08
N GLY A 440 -7.32 -14.41 -17.00
CA GLY A 440 -6.97 -15.81 -17.26
C GLY A 440 -5.53 -15.99 -17.71
N ARG A 441 -5.02 -15.07 -18.55
CA ARG A 441 -3.60 -15.05 -18.98
C ARG A 441 -2.69 -14.63 -17.82
N PHE A 442 -3.07 -13.59 -17.07
CA PHE A 442 -2.35 -13.14 -15.89
C PHE A 442 -2.27 -14.25 -14.82
N TYR A 443 -3.38 -14.92 -14.54
CA TYR A 443 -3.43 -16.07 -13.62
C TYR A 443 -2.46 -17.17 -14.03
N ARG A 444 -2.46 -17.56 -15.32
CA ARG A 444 -1.59 -18.63 -15.81
C ARG A 444 -0.11 -18.23 -15.90
N HIS A 445 0.19 -17.06 -16.47
CA HIS A 445 1.55 -16.67 -16.84
C HIS A 445 2.27 -15.80 -15.80
N VAL A 446 1.54 -15.21 -14.86
CA VAL A 446 2.10 -14.51 -13.74
C VAL A 446 1.92 -15.31 -12.45
N LEU A 447 0.69 -15.49 -12.00
CA LEU A 447 0.44 -16.05 -10.67
C LEU A 447 0.94 -17.49 -10.55
N ILE A 448 0.53 -18.39 -11.44
CA ILE A 448 0.96 -19.80 -11.42
C ILE A 448 2.44 -19.92 -11.85
N GLN A 449 2.83 -19.30 -12.96
CA GLN A 449 4.17 -19.49 -13.51
C GLN A 449 5.26 -18.95 -12.57
N LYS A 450 5.01 -17.82 -11.93
CA LYS A 450 5.91 -17.22 -10.95
C LYS A 450 5.65 -17.71 -9.51
N ARG A 451 4.69 -18.65 -9.32
CA ARG A 451 4.42 -19.31 -8.03
C ARG A 451 4.06 -18.32 -6.91
N TYR A 452 3.14 -17.42 -7.19
CA TYR A 452 2.57 -16.56 -6.15
C TYR A 452 1.53 -17.33 -5.33
N PRO A 453 1.41 -17.05 -4.02
CA PRO A 453 0.32 -17.58 -3.20
C PRO A 453 -1.01 -16.93 -3.59
N HIS A 454 -2.10 -17.44 -3.03
CA HIS A 454 -3.46 -17.02 -3.38
C HIS A 454 -3.87 -15.67 -2.79
N HIS A 455 -3.21 -15.18 -1.74
CA HIS A 455 -3.48 -13.86 -1.18
C HIS A 455 -3.00 -12.72 -2.09
N GLY A 456 -3.81 -11.68 -2.24
CA GLY A 456 -3.45 -10.42 -2.84
C GLY A 456 -4.07 -9.25 -2.10
N ALA A 457 -3.37 -8.13 -2.05
CA ALA A 457 -3.90 -6.90 -1.51
C ALA A 457 -4.71 -6.15 -2.55
N VAL A 458 -5.78 -5.49 -2.12
CA VAL A 458 -6.70 -4.73 -2.96
C VAL A 458 -6.77 -3.29 -2.47
N ALA A 459 -6.29 -2.36 -3.28
CA ALA A 459 -6.54 -0.93 -3.12
C ALA A 459 -7.76 -0.53 -3.95
N PHE A 460 -8.65 0.26 -3.38
CA PHE A 460 -9.90 0.69 -4.01
C PHE A 460 -9.64 1.94 -4.86
N GLY A 461 -9.39 1.73 -6.14
CA GLY A 461 -9.01 2.70 -7.16
C GLY A 461 -7.81 2.24 -8.00
N HIS A 462 -7.44 3.02 -9.01
CA HIS A 462 -6.33 2.73 -9.92
C HIS A 462 -5.03 3.38 -9.43
N TYR A 463 -4.19 2.61 -8.75
CA TYR A 463 -2.89 3.03 -8.18
C TYR A 463 -1.69 2.30 -8.80
N GLY A 464 -1.89 1.62 -9.93
CA GLY A 464 -0.84 0.82 -10.58
C GLY A 464 0.42 1.60 -10.88
N LYS A 465 0.30 2.84 -11.40
CA LYS A 465 1.43 3.73 -11.67
C LYS A 465 2.25 4.01 -10.39
N THR A 466 1.58 4.42 -9.32
CA THR A 466 2.23 4.72 -8.04
C THR A 466 2.93 3.48 -7.46
N LEU A 467 2.25 2.33 -7.43
CA LEU A 467 2.80 1.09 -6.90
C LEU A 467 4.00 0.61 -7.72
N PHE A 468 3.94 0.73 -9.05
CA PHE A 468 5.05 0.36 -9.93
C PHE A 468 6.32 1.17 -9.62
N GLU A 469 6.18 2.49 -9.49
CA GLU A 469 7.30 3.37 -9.15
C GLU A 469 7.81 3.15 -7.72
N VAL A 470 6.93 2.88 -6.76
CA VAL A 470 7.30 2.49 -5.40
C VAL A 470 8.14 1.21 -5.42
N PHE A 471 7.68 0.17 -6.10
CA PHE A 471 8.41 -1.10 -6.15
C PHE A 471 9.78 -0.94 -6.83
N LYS A 472 9.86 -0.17 -7.91
CA LYS A 472 11.16 0.18 -8.53
C LYS A 472 12.09 0.88 -7.55
N PHE A 473 11.60 1.89 -6.82
CA PHE A 473 12.41 2.62 -5.84
C PHE A 473 12.88 1.72 -4.69
N LEU A 474 12.03 0.81 -4.24
CA LEU A 474 12.39 -0.19 -3.22
C LEU A 474 13.44 -1.21 -3.73
N GLY A 475 13.70 -1.25 -5.03
CA GLY A 475 14.69 -2.14 -5.65
C GLY A 475 14.13 -3.48 -6.12
N ILE A 476 12.81 -3.58 -6.28
CA ILE A 476 12.17 -4.77 -6.82
C ILE A 476 12.41 -4.83 -8.33
N ALA A 477 13.19 -5.81 -8.77
CA ALA A 477 13.54 -5.97 -10.20
C ALA A 477 12.46 -6.71 -11.00
N ASP A 478 11.76 -7.65 -10.37
CA ASP A 478 10.70 -8.45 -11.02
C ASP A 478 9.33 -7.91 -10.62
N ILE A 479 8.78 -7.01 -11.44
CA ILE A 479 7.43 -6.46 -11.29
C ILE A 479 6.60 -6.92 -12.47
N ALA A 480 5.67 -7.85 -12.23
CA ALA A 480 4.74 -8.34 -13.25
C ALA A 480 3.44 -7.53 -13.23
N TYR A 481 2.75 -7.47 -14.36
CA TYR A 481 1.45 -6.80 -14.48
C TYR A 481 0.54 -7.51 -15.48
N ASN A 482 -0.78 -7.24 -15.43
CA ASN A 482 -1.70 -7.77 -16.42
C ASN A 482 -1.48 -7.08 -17.77
N GLN A 483 -1.06 -7.87 -18.76
CA GLN A 483 -0.68 -7.38 -20.09
C GLN A 483 -1.90 -7.43 -21.04
N PRO A 484 -2.06 -6.41 -21.90
CA PRO A 484 -3.05 -6.48 -22.98
C PRO A 484 -2.73 -7.64 -23.93
N LYS A 485 -3.73 -8.16 -24.63
CA LYS A 485 -3.57 -9.30 -25.56
C LYS A 485 -2.49 -9.07 -26.63
N SER A 486 -2.25 -7.83 -27.00
CA SER A 486 -1.21 -7.45 -27.97
C SER A 486 0.22 -7.66 -27.47
N LEU A 487 0.41 -7.85 -26.17
CA LEU A 487 1.70 -8.03 -25.53
C LEU A 487 1.77 -9.43 -24.89
N PRO A 488 2.43 -10.42 -25.52
CA PRO A 488 2.48 -11.78 -24.99
C PRO A 488 3.41 -11.88 -23.78
N TYR A 489 3.05 -12.73 -22.82
CA TYR A 489 3.99 -13.12 -21.77
C TYR A 489 5.09 -14.02 -22.32
N PRO A 490 6.31 -13.97 -21.77
CA PRO A 490 7.43 -14.80 -22.26
C PRO A 490 7.15 -16.32 -22.24
N THR A 491 6.22 -16.77 -21.40
CA THR A 491 5.84 -18.19 -21.24
C THR A 491 4.56 -18.56 -21.97
N GLU A 492 3.96 -17.64 -22.72
CA GLU A 492 2.73 -17.86 -23.45
C GLU A 492 3.01 -18.68 -24.70
N ASN A 493 2.20 -19.71 -24.93
CA ASN A 493 2.33 -20.55 -26.12
C ASN A 493 1.87 -19.78 -27.36
N PRO A 494 2.77 -19.48 -28.33
CA PRO A 494 2.40 -18.70 -29.50
C PRO A 494 1.50 -19.45 -30.48
N PHE A 495 1.26 -20.75 -30.26
CA PHE A 495 0.41 -21.59 -31.09
C PHE A 495 -0.94 -21.94 -30.43
N ALA A 496 -1.27 -21.38 -29.24
CA ALA A 496 -2.52 -21.62 -28.53
C ALA A 496 -3.65 -20.72 -29.01
#